data_73cce458385903866784d99f4eeac142
#
_entry.id   73cce458385903866784d99f4eeac142
#
_cell.length_a   1.000
_cell.length_b   1.000
_cell.length_c   1.000
_cell.angle_alpha   90.00
_cell.angle_beta   90.00
_cell.angle_gamma   90.00
#
_symmetry.space_group_name_H-M   'P 1'
#
loop_
_entity.id
_entity.type
_entity.pdbx_description
1 polymer ?
#
loop_
_entity_poly.entity_id
_entity_poly.type
_entity_poly.pdbx_seq_one_letter_code
_entity_poly.pdbx_strand_id
1 'polypeptide(L)'
;MALAACAGAGPGDAFGQATSIVRVDRRSGRLIRTVVAKPGSGAKAGVTVAGMVEESAKRHQVDPLLVHSVIRAESNYNAFAISPKGAQGLMQLMPATALRWGVNNSFDPAENLEGGVRYLRYLLDLFGDEKLAVAAYNAGEQAVIRYGGVPPYPETANYVRQVSSGYASAKQSATPAAAADAPPEPEFRPIEQSFDERGNVYLRTR
;
A
#
# COMPACT_ATOMS: atom_id res chain seq x y z
N MET A 1 -4.52 -11.37 -42.38
CA MET A 1 -3.07 -11.58 -42.18
C MET A 1 -2.80 -11.63 -40.67
N ALA A 2 -2.44 -12.81 -40.19
CA ALA A 2 -2.11 -13.06 -38.78
C ALA A 2 -0.59 -12.94 -38.63
N LEU A 3 -0.11 -12.10 -37.73
CA LEU A 3 1.29 -12.10 -37.31
C LEU A 3 1.46 -12.89 -36.04
N ALA A 4 2.35 -13.86 -36.10
CA ALA A 4 2.70 -14.80 -35.09
C ALA A 4 3.49 -14.13 -33.94
N ALA A 5 3.19 -14.53 -32.70
CA ALA A 5 3.94 -14.18 -31.52
C ALA A 5 5.11 -15.15 -31.34
N CYS A 6 6.35 -14.65 -31.24
CA CYS A 6 7.48 -15.41 -30.75
C CYS A 6 7.46 -15.43 -29.21
N ALA A 7 7.35 -16.64 -28.65
CA ALA A 7 7.50 -16.89 -27.22
C ALA A 7 8.98 -17.24 -26.95
N GLY A 8 9.66 -16.41 -26.17
CA GLY A 8 10.94 -16.73 -25.54
C GLY A 8 10.71 -17.11 -24.08
N ALA A 9 10.88 -18.37 -23.74
CA ALA A 9 10.79 -18.86 -22.37
C ALA A 9 12.19 -18.80 -21.71
N GLY A 10 12.32 -18.02 -20.63
CA GLY A 10 13.44 -18.08 -19.67
C GLY A 10 12.95 -18.67 -18.34
N PRO A 11 13.76 -19.39 -17.59
CA PRO A 11 13.32 -20.08 -16.37
C PRO A 11 13.31 -19.12 -15.19
N GLY A 12 12.15 -18.97 -14.53
CA GLY A 12 12.08 -18.38 -13.18
C GLY A 12 11.00 -17.34 -12.91
N ASP A 13 9.79 -17.46 -13.48
CA ASP A 13 8.73 -16.51 -13.16
C ASP A 13 7.57 -17.17 -12.43
N ALA A 14 7.59 -17.03 -11.08
CA ALA A 14 6.46 -17.37 -10.20
C ALA A 14 5.42 -16.20 -10.09
N PHE A 15 5.42 -15.25 -11.04
CA PHE A 15 4.40 -14.22 -11.14
C PHE A 15 3.40 -14.59 -12.24
N GLY A 16 2.12 -14.76 -11.83
CA GLY A 16 1.04 -15.07 -12.75
C GLY A 16 1.01 -14.10 -13.92
N GLN A 17 1.12 -14.63 -15.14
CA GLN A 17 1.11 -13.84 -16.38
C GLN A 17 -0.22 -13.08 -16.50
N ALA A 18 -0.18 -11.78 -16.29
CA ALA A 18 -1.29 -10.88 -16.60
C ALA A 18 -1.30 -10.63 -18.11
N THR A 19 -2.34 -11.08 -18.80
CA THR A 19 -2.53 -10.80 -20.22
C THR A 19 -3.19 -9.45 -20.40
N SER A 20 -2.52 -8.52 -21.07
CA SER A 20 -3.07 -7.21 -21.37
C SER A 20 -3.72 -7.24 -22.77
N ILE A 21 -5.00 -6.95 -22.82
CA ILE A 21 -5.78 -6.87 -24.07
C ILE A 21 -6.04 -5.40 -24.36
N VAL A 22 -5.61 -4.93 -25.53
CA VAL A 22 -5.94 -3.59 -26.02
C VAL A 22 -7.10 -3.73 -27.00
N ARG A 23 -8.20 -3.05 -26.73
CA ARG A 23 -9.38 -2.99 -27.61
C ARG A 23 -9.65 -1.56 -28.06
N VAL A 24 -10.11 -1.42 -29.30
CA VAL A 24 -10.64 -0.15 -29.77
C VAL A 24 -12.10 -0.07 -29.35
N ASP A 25 -12.46 0.96 -28.60
CA ASP A 25 -13.86 1.29 -28.37
C ASP A 25 -14.49 1.75 -29.68
N ARG A 26 -15.43 0.98 -30.18
CA ARG A 26 -16.09 1.23 -31.49
C ARG A 26 -16.94 2.50 -31.50
N ARG A 27 -17.30 3.04 -30.35
CA ARG A 27 -18.09 4.27 -30.22
C ARG A 27 -17.25 5.54 -30.20
N SER A 28 -16.09 5.48 -29.53
CA SER A 28 -15.24 6.65 -29.31
C SER A 28 -13.92 6.62 -30.07
N GLY A 29 -13.58 5.50 -30.72
CA GLY A 29 -12.30 5.29 -31.39
C GLY A 29 -11.10 5.20 -30.45
N ARG A 30 -11.31 5.24 -29.12
CA ARG A 30 -10.23 5.25 -28.12
C ARG A 30 -9.73 3.83 -27.85
N LEU A 31 -8.42 3.73 -27.64
CA LEU A 31 -7.79 2.49 -27.19
C LEU A 31 -8.05 2.31 -25.69
N ILE A 32 -8.74 1.22 -25.33
CA ILE A 32 -8.95 0.80 -23.96
C ILE A 32 -8.04 -0.39 -23.68
N ARG A 33 -7.12 -0.24 -22.73
CA ARG A 33 -6.29 -1.32 -22.24
C ARG A 33 -6.97 -1.99 -21.04
N THR A 34 -7.36 -3.25 -21.21
CA THR A 34 -7.90 -4.08 -20.12
C THR A 34 -6.86 -5.11 -19.73
N VAL A 35 -6.48 -5.13 -18.47
CA VAL A 35 -5.63 -6.20 -17.93
C VAL A 35 -6.56 -7.32 -17.44
N VAL A 36 -6.51 -8.45 -18.12
CA VAL A 36 -7.28 -9.64 -17.72
C VAL A 36 -6.36 -10.52 -16.88
N ALA A 37 -6.57 -10.55 -15.58
CA ALA A 37 -5.97 -11.57 -14.72
C ALA A 37 -6.66 -12.90 -15.01
N LYS A 38 -5.89 -13.93 -15.41
CA LYS A 38 -6.42 -15.28 -15.60
C LYS A 38 -6.83 -15.84 -14.24
N PRO A 39 -8.08 -16.27 -14.02
CA PRO A 39 -8.42 -16.99 -12.82
C PRO A 39 -7.83 -18.39 -12.94
N GLY A 40 -6.75 -18.63 -12.26
CA GLY A 40 -6.07 -19.92 -12.33
C GLY A 40 -5.07 -20.13 -11.22
N SER A 41 -5.42 -21.00 -10.34
CA SER A 41 -4.62 -21.68 -9.32
C SER A 41 -4.15 -20.83 -8.11
N GLY A 42 -4.81 -21.04 -6.98
CA GLY A 42 -4.21 -20.89 -5.65
C GLY A 42 -3.71 -19.48 -5.34
N ALA A 43 -4.53 -18.45 -5.56
CA ALA A 43 -4.27 -17.16 -4.97
C ALA A 43 -4.30 -17.34 -3.44
N LYS A 44 -3.13 -17.44 -2.82
CA LYS A 44 -2.95 -16.98 -1.44
C LYS A 44 -3.65 -15.64 -1.40
N ALA A 45 -4.58 -15.45 -0.47
CA ALA A 45 -5.36 -14.23 -0.30
C ALA A 45 -4.48 -13.03 -0.63
N GLY A 46 -4.86 -12.24 -1.67
CA GLY A 46 -3.97 -11.27 -2.29
C GLY A 46 -3.33 -10.39 -1.24
N VAL A 47 -2.01 -10.36 -1.17
CA VAL A 47 -1.28 -9.51 -0.23
C VAL A 47 -1.66 -8.08 -0.56
N THR A 48 -2.53 -7.50 0.24
CA THR A 48 -2.95 -6.10 0.09
C THR A 48 -1.82 -5.18 0.55
N VAL A 49 -1.78 -3.95 0.04
CA VAL A 49 -0.81 -2.94 0.52
C VAL A 49 -0.91 -2.80 2.04
N ALA A 50 -2.11 -2.85 2.61
CA ALA A 50 -2.31 -2.82 4.06
C ALA A 50 -1.59 -4.00 4.76
N GLY A 51 -1.74 -5.22 4.27
CA GLY A 51 -1.04 -6.39 4.84
C GLY A 51 0.48 -6.28 4.73
N MET A 52 1.00 -5.72 3.61
CA MET A 52 2.44 -5.44 3.48
C MET A 52 2.92 -4.39 4.49
N VAL A 53 2.11 -3.36 4.75
CA VAL A 53 2.42 -2.33 5.76
C VAL A 53 2.53 -2.94 7.14
N GLU A 54 1.53 -3.74 7.56
CA GLU A 54 1.53 -4.41 8.86
C GLU A 54 2.77 -5.30 9.05
N GLU A 55 3.11 -6.10 8.03
CA GLU A 55 4.29 -6.96 8.09
C GLU A 55 5.61 -6.19 8.16
N SER A 56 5.79 -5.17 7.32
CA SER A 56 7.03 -4.38 7.29
C SER A 56 7.17 -3.53 8.56
N ALA A 57 6.09 -2.88 8.99
CA ALA A 57 6.04 -2.11 10.23
C ALA A 57 6.42 -2.96 11.46
N LYS A 58 5.87 -4.16 11.56
CA LYS A 58 6.19 -5.12 12.62
C LYS A 58 7.68 -5.53 12.58
N ARG A 59 8.21 -5.87 11.41
CA ARG A 59 9.63 -6.26 11.26
C ARG A 59 10.58 -5.16 11.72
N HIS A 60 10.26 -3.92 11.40
CA HIS A 60 11.12 -2.77 11.68
C HIS A 60 10.72 -2.02 12.95
N GLN A 61 9.76 -2.52 13.73
CA GLN A 61 9.31 -1.89 14.99
C GLN A 61 8.88 -0.43 14.79
N VAL A 62 8.14 -0.16 13.71
CA VAL A 62 7.50 1.13 13.42
C VAL A 62 6.00 0.96 13.60
N ASP A 63 5.33 1.98 14.14
CA ASP A 63 3.87 1.96 14.24
C ASP A 63 3.25 1.92 12.83
N PRO A 64 2.43 0.90 12.48
CA PRO A 64 1.81 0.78 11.18
C PRO A 64 0.92 1.97 10.84
N LEU A 65 0.28 2.61 11.82
CA LEU A 65 -0.53 3.81 11.59
C LEU A 65 0.31 5.01 11.15
N LEU A 66 1.56 5.11 11.64
CA LEU A 66 2.51 6.11 11.16
C LEU A 66 2.91 5.83 9.71
N VAL A 67 3.22 4.58 9.38
CA VAL A 67 3.58 4.18 8.01
C VAL A 67 2.42 4.48 7.05
N HIS A 68 1.19 4.15 7.41
CA HIS A 68 0.00 4.48 6.64
C HIS A 68 -0.17 5.99 6.41
N SER A 69 0.13 6.79 7.44
CA SER A 69 0.04 8.26 7.35
C SER A 69 1.09 8.85 6.41
N VAL A 70 2.31 8.30 6.43
CA VAL A 70 3.38 8.64 5.48
C VAL A 70 2.98 8.26 4.06
N ILE A 71 2.55 7.02 3.79
CA ILE A 71 2.15 6.57 2.45
C ILE A 71 1.00 7.44 1.89
N ARG A 72 0.04 7.80 2.74
CA ARG A 72 -1.06 8.69 2.34
C ARG A 72 -0.55 10.07 1.93
N ALA A 73 0.38 10.63 2.68
CA ALA A 73 0.97 11.94 2.38
C ALA A 73 1.84 11.91 1.12
N GLU A 74 2.59 10.84 0.90
CA GLU A 74 3.54 10.69 -0.20
C GLU A 74 2.87 10.40 -1.54
N SER A 75 2.03 9.39 -1.59
CA SER A 75 1.50 8.88 -2.86
C SER A 75 -0.01 8.70 -2.88
N ASN A 76 -0.68 8.86 -1.73
CA ASN A 76 -2.06 8.40 -1.56
C ASN A 76 -2.27 6.95 -2.05
N TYR A 77 -1.32 6.06 -1.70
CA TYR A 77 -1.28 4.63 -2.07
C TYR A 77 -1.08 4.35 -3.57
N ASN A 78 -0.60 5.31 -4.35
CA ASN A 78 -0.25 5.08 -5.74
C ASN A 78 1.18 4.53 -5.86
N ALA A 79 1.31 3.21 -6.14
CA ALA A 79 2.60 2.56 -6.30
C ALA A 79 3.41 3.04 -7.52
N PHE A 80 2.77 3.73 -8.46
CA PHE A 80 3.40 4.25 -9.67
C PHE A 80 3.55 5.77 -9.65
N ALA A 81 3.41 6.41 -8.48
CA ALA A 81 3.57 7.84 -8.34
C ALA A 81 5.01 8.28 -8.62
N ILE A 82 5.15 9.38 -9.34
CA ILE A 82 6.43 10.05 -9.58
C ILE A 82 6.22 11.53 -9.27
N SER A 83 7.04 12.08 -8.35
CA SER A 83 6.99 13.50 -8.05
C SER A 83 7.76 14.34 -9.09
N PRO A 84 7.52 15.66 -9.18
CA PRO A 84 8.32 16.54 -10.04
C PRO A 84 9.82 16.54 -9.71
N LYS A 85 10.20 16.18 -8.49
CA LYS A 85 11.59 16.06 -8.03
C LYS A 85 12.19 14.68 -8.31
N GLY A 86 11.40 13.71 -8.85
CA GLY A 86 11.84 12.36 -9.19
C GLY A 86 11.73 11.34 -8.06
N ALA A 87 11.03 11.65 -6.97
CA ALA A 87 10.69 10.65 -5.96
C ALA A 87 9.68 9.63 -6.53
N GLN A 88 9.77 8.36 -6.11
CA GLN A 88 9.10 7.24 -6.78
C GLN A 88 8.39 6.30 -5.80
N GLY A 89 7.25 5.77 -6.24
CA GLY A 89 6.53 4.67 -5.60
C GLY A 89 5.69 5.07 -4.39
N LEU A 90 5.26 4.07 -3.61
CA LEU A 90 4.35 4.23 -2.47
C LEU A 90 4.84 5.23 -1.43
N MET A 91 6.11 5.14 -1.07
CA MET A 91 6.74 5.97 -0.03
C MET A 91 7.64 7.06 -0.62
N GLN A 92 7.51 7.34 -1.93
CA GLN A 92 8.19 8.43 -2.64
C GLN A 92 9.69 8.53 -2.34
N LEU A 93 10.40 7.43 -2.52
CA LEU A 93 11.83 7.41 -2.33
C LEU A 93 12.55 8.10 -3.50
N MET A 94 13.48 9.00 -3.20
CA MET A 94 14.43 9.48 -4.19
C MET A 94 15.33 8.33 -4.67
N PRO A 95 15.72 8.24 -5.94
CA PRO A 95 16.51 7.12 -6.46
C PRO A 95 17.76 6.79 -5.63
N ALA A 96 18.50 7.80 -5.19
CA ALA A 96 19.67 7.61 -4.34
C ALA A 96 19.30 7.04 -2.96
N THR A 97 18.19 7.49 -2.38
CA THR A 97 17.66 6.95 -1.12
C THR A 97 17.18 5.50 -1.31
N ALA A 98 16.47 5.21 -2.38
CA ALA A 98 16.02 3.87 -2.73
C ALA A 98 17.20 2.88 -2.77
N LEU A 99 18.25 3.21 -3.51
CA LEU A 99 19.47 2.39 -3.59
C LEU A 99 20.14 2.20 -2.22
N ARG A 100 20.26 3.27 -1.43
CA ARG A 100 20.84 3.20 -0.08
C ARG A 100 20.10 2.23 0.83
N TRP A 101 18.79 2.11 0.66
CA TRP A 101 17.93 1.26 1.47
C TRP A 101 17.59 -0.08 0.80
N GLY A 102 18.28 -0.43 -0.29
CA GLY A 102 18.23 -1.74 -0.95
C GLY A 102 16.98 -1.95 -1.80
N VAL A 103 16.40 -0.87 -2.31
CA VAL A 103 15.28 -0.90 -3.26
C VAL A 103 15.84 -0.88 -4.67
N ASN A 104 15.64 -1.97 -5.42
CA ASN A 104 16.09 -2.10 -6.80
C ASN A 104 15.02 -1.63 -7.78
N ASN A 105 13.75 -1.85 -7.44
CA ASN A 105 12.62 -1.39 -8.22
C ASN A 105 11.68 -0.55 -7.36
N SER A 106 11.78 0.77 -7.46
CA SER A 106 10.95 1.73 -6.70
C SER A 106 9.45 1.64 -7.02
N PHE A 107 9.05 0.96 -8.10
CA PHE A 107 7.65 0.75 -8.49
C PHE A 107 7.12 -0.63 -8.05
N ASP A 108 7.96 -1.49 -7.49
CA ASP A 108 7.51 -2.67 -6.77
C ASP A 108 7.00 -2.23 -5.38
N PRO A 109 5.71 -2.47 -5.06
CA PRO A 109 5.13 -2.00 -3.81
C PRO A 109 5.82 -2.58 -2.58
N ALA A 110 6.25 -3.84 -2.63
CA ALA A 110 6.88 -4.51 -1.50
C ALA A 110 8.30 -3.99 -1.27
N GLU A 111 9.12 -3.84 -2.33
CA GLU A 111 10.46 -3.29 -2.22
C GLU A 111 10.45 -1.84 -1.75
N ASN A 112 9.59 -1.01 -2.35
CA ASN A 112 9.48 0.41 -2.01
C ASN A 112 9.06 0.61 -0.55
N LEU A 113 8.06 -0.14 -0.11
CA LEU A 113 7.58 -0.13 1.27
C LEU A 113 8.68 -0.57 2.25
N GLU A 114 9.34 -1.68 1.96
CA GLU A 114 10.38 -2.23 2.82
C GLU A 114 11.55 -1.25 3.00
N GLY A 115 12.00 -0.63 1.91
CA GLY A 115 13.06 0.39 1.96
C GLY A 115 12.61 1.67 2.67
N GLY A 116 11.39 2.12 2.41
CA GLY A 116 10.82 3.32 3.02
C GLY A 116 10.61 3.18 4.53
N VAL A 117 10.12 2.01 4.98
CA VAL A 117 9.94 1.73 6.43
C VAL A 117 11.28 1.61 7.13
N ARG A 118 12.30 0.98 6.52
CA ARG A 118 13.68 0.96 7.07
C ARG A 118 14.26 2.36 7.20
N TYR A 119 14.06 3.20 6.19
CA TYR A 119 14.51 4.58 6.24
C TYR A 119 13.78 5.37 7.35
N LEU A 120 12.46 5.21 7.46
CA LEU A 120 11.68 5.84 8.52
C LEU A 120 12.14 5.37 9.91
N ARG A 121 12.40 4.08 10.11
CA ARG A 121 12.94 3.53 11.36
C ARG A 121 14.29 4.18 11.72
N TYR A 122 15.21 4.23 10.75
CA TYR A 122 16.49 4.89 10.93
C TYR A 122 16.34 6.35 11.40
N LEU A 123 15.41 7.10 10.82
CA LEU A 123 15.17 8.48 11.21
C LEU A 123 14.55 8.60 12.61
N LEU A 124 13.66 7.69 12.97
CA LEU A 124 13.11 7.61 14.32
C LEU A 124 14.19 7.33 15.35
N ASP A 125 15.14 6.43 15.05
CA ASP A 125 16.27 6.15 15.93
C ASP A 125 17.25 7.31 16.01
N LEU A 126 17.51 7.99 14.89
CA LEU A 126 18.45 9.11 14.80
C LEU A 126 17.99 10.32 15.62
N PHE A 127 16.70 10.65 15.57
CA PHE A 127 16.17 11.85 16.17
C PHE A 127 15.49 11.63 17.54
N GLY A 128 15.06 10.40 17.83
CA GLY A 128 14.31 10.09 19.06
C GLY A 128 12.97 10.83 19.19
N ASP A 129 12.57 11.57 18.17
CA ASP A 129 11.34 12.37 18.09
C ASP A 129 10.64 12.10 16.75
N GLU A 130 9.38 11.74 16.81
CA GLU A 130 8.57 11.37 15.64
C GLU A 130 8.40 12.54 14.67
N LYS A 131 8.18 13.75 15.20
CA LYS A 131 7.98 14.95 14.38
C LYS A 131 9.25 15.32 13.63
N LEU A 132 10.42 15.17 14.28
CA LEU A 132 11.71 15.41 13.64
C LEU A 132 12.04 14.32 12.61
N ALA A 133 11.71 13.06 12.89
CA ALA A 133 11.86 11.94 11.95
C ALA A 133 11.01 12.15 10.69
N VAL A 134 9.75 12.55 10.86
CA VAL A 134 8.84 12.88 9.74
C VAL A 134 9.36 14.08 8.94
N ALA A 135 9.86 15.12 9.63
CA ALA A 135 10.47 16.28 8.95
C ALA A 135 11.71 15.87 8.14
N ALA A 136 12.54 14.99 8.70
CA ALA A 136 13.76 14.49 8.05
C ALA A 136 13.43 13.56 6.87
N TYR A 137 12.35 12.81 6.94
CA TYR A 137 11.88 12.00 5.82
C TYR A 137 11.62 12.84 4.57
N ASN A 138 10.98 13.99 4.73
CA ASN A 138 10.67 14.91 3.64
C ASN A 138 11.85 15.82 3.24
N ALA A 139 12.53 16.42 4.21
CA ALA A 139 13.57 17.44 3.96
C ALA A 139 15.00 16.86 3.90
N GLY A 140 15.18 15.60 4.29
CA GLY A 140 16.49 14.98 4.50
C GLY A 140 17.04 15.22 5.91
N GLU A 141 17.77 14.21 6.44
CA GLU A 141 18.35 14.27 7.79
C GLU A 141 19.26 15.47 8.01
N GLN A 142 20.05 15.85 7.00
CA GLN A 142 21.00 16.97 7.11
C GLN A 142 20.32 18.32 7.31
N ALA A 143 19.13 18.50 6.73
CA ALA A 143 18.37 19.73 6.93
C ALA A 143 17.90 19.85 8.39
N VAL A 144 17.34 18.78 8.95
CA VAL A 144 16.87 18.77 10.34
C VAL A 144 18.04 18.97 11.32
N ILE A 145 19.18 18.32 11.09
CA ILE A 145 20.39 18.49 11.89
C ILE A 145 20.88 19.95 11.83
N ARG A 146 20.96 20.53 10.64
CA ARG A 146 21.43 21.91 10.43
C ARG A 146 20.58 22.95 11.16
N TYR A 147 19.24 22.74 11.14
CA TYR A 147 18.32 23.70 11.78
C TYR A 147 18.05 23.36 13.27
N GLY A 148 18.53 22.22 13.76
CA GLY A 148 18.26 21.78 15.12
C GLY A 148 16.78 21.52 15.40
N GLY A 149 15.97 21.26 14.33
CA GLY A 149 14.53 21.12 14.41
C GLY A 149 13.89 21.01 13.03
N VAL A 150 12.56 21.15 12.97
CA VAL A 150 11.84 21.18 11.69
C VAL A 150 12.33 22.36 10.85
N PRO A 151 12.89 22.12 9.65
CA PRO A 151 13.38 23.21 8.80
C PRO A 151 12.25 24.19 8.44
N PRO A 152 12.53 25.50 8.29
CA PRO A 152 11.52 26.50 7.95
C PRO A 152 11.14 26.46 6.46
N TYR A 153 10.99 25.26 5.92
CA TYR A 153 10.52 25.03 4.56
C TYR A 153 8.99 24.88 4.57
N PRO A 154 8.23 25.70 3.82
CA PRO A 154 6.77 25.61 3.79
C PRO A 154 6.26 24.21 3.42
N GLU A 155 6.93 23.53 2.48
CA GLU A 155 6.62 22.17 2.06
C GLU A 155 6.77 21.20 3.25
N THR A 156 7.91 21.23 3.95
CA THR A 156 8.18 20.33 5.08
C THR A 156 7.25 20.60 6.26
N ALA A 157 6.97 21.87 6.57
CA ALA A 157 6.04 22.23 7.63
C ALA A 157 4.61 21.73 7.34
N ASN A 158 4.17 21.81 6.08
CA ASN A 158 2.89 21.26 5.63
C ASN A 158 2.87 19.74 5.69
N TYR A 159 3.93 19.08 5.25
CA TYR A 159 4.09 17.64 5.28
C TYR A 159 4.01 17.09 6.72
N VAL A 160 4.78 17.64 7.63
CA VAL A 160 4.76 17.27 9.05
C VAL A 160 3.36 17.40 9.62
N ARG A 161 2.66 18.50 9.34
CA ARG A 161 1.29 18.71 9.81
C ARG A 161 0.34 17.65 9.24
N GLN A 162 0.44 17.35 7.95
CA GLN A 162 -0.40 16.37 7.28
C GLN A 162 -0.20 14.96 7.87
N VAL A 163 1.05 14.51 8.00
CA VAL A 163 1.37 13.19 8.56
C VAL A 163 0.94 13.11 10.03
N SER A 164 1.30 14.10 10.86
CA SER A 164 0.97 14.08 12.28
C SER A 164 -0.54 14.13 12.55
N SER A 165 -1.31 14.92 11.79
CA SER A 165 -2.77 14.95 11.93
C SER A 165 -3.42 13.64 11.49
N GLY A 166 -2.96 13.06 10.37
CA GLY A 166 -3.43 11.77 9.88
C GLY A 166 -3.17 10.65 10.88
N TYR A 167 -1.97 10.63 11.45
CA TYR A 167 -1.57 9.65 12.45
C TYR A 167 -2.35 9.78 13.76
N ALA A 168 -2.54 11.02 14.27
CA ALA A 168 -3.34 11.26 15.46
C ALA A 168 -4.79 10.81 15.27
N SER A 169 -5.40 11.12 14.12
CA SER A 169 -6.76 10.69 13.79
C SER A 169 -6.87 9.16 13.70
N ALA A 170 -5.87 8.49 13.10
CA ALA A 170 -5.83 7.04 13.01
C ALA A 170 -5.72 6.39 14.39
N LYS A 171 -4.88 6.93 15.28
CA LYS A 171 -4.80 6.47 16.70
C LYS A 171 -6.11 6.61 17.45
N GLN A 172 -6.80 7.73 17.29
CA GLN A 172 -8.11 7.94 17.93
C GLN A 172 -9.15 6.92 17.45
N SER A 173 -9.16 6.62 16.15
CA SER A 173 -10.05 5.62 15.56
C SER A 173 -9.69 4.18 15.92
N ALA A 174 -8.41 3.90 16.16
CA ALA A 174 -7.92 2.57 16.56
C ALA A 174 -8.06 2.30 18.07
N THR A 175 -8.22 3.34 18.90
CA THR A 175 -8.56 3.16 20.31
C THR A 175 -10.01 2.68 20.37
N PRO A 176 -10.31 1.46 20.87
CA PRO A 176 -11.70 1.03 20.98
C PRO A 176 -12.41 2.07 21.84
N ALA A 177 -13.41 2.76 21.29
CA ALA A 177 -14.42 3.41 22.10
C ALA A 177 -14.84 2.35 23.10
N ALA A 178 -14.68 2.67 24.39
CA ALA A 178 -15.04 1.79 25.50
C ALA A 178 -16.34 1.07 25.12
N ALA A 179 -16.37 -0.24 25.28
CA ALA A 179 -17.45 -1.14 24.88
C ALA A 179 -18.79 -0.72 25.52
N ALA A 180 -19.44 0.24 24.91
CA ALA A 180 -20.79 0.69 25.20
C ALA A 180 -21.41 1.03 23.85
N ASP A 181 -22.30 0.15 23.38
CA ASP A 181 -23.03 0.18 22.12
C ASP A 181 -22.33 -0.44 20.89
N ALA A 182 -21.75 -1.63 21.00
CA ALA A 182 -21.73 -2.51 19.85
C ALA A 182 -23.16 -3.00 19.60
N PRO A 183 -23.75 -2.79 18.41
CA PRO A 183 -24.99 -3.47 18.06
C PRO A 183 -24.75 -4.98 18.24
N PRO A 184 -25.75 -5.74 18.76
CA PRO A 184 -25.57 -7.16 18.96
C PRO A 184 -25.12 -7.78 17.65
N GLU A 185 -24.06 -8.60 17.71
CA GLU A 185 -23.59 -9.34 16.53
C GLU A 185 -24.80 -10.02 15.89
N PRO A 186 -24.95 -9.93 14.56
CA PRO A 186 -26.05 -10.62 13.89
C PRO A 186 -25.91 -12.11 14.22
N GLU A 187 -26.88 -12.67 14.98
CA GLU A 187 -26.94 -14.10 15.23
C GLU A 187 -26.96 -14.81 13.88
N PHE A 188 -25.85 -15.37 13.49
CA PHE A 188 -25.77 -16.22 12.32
C PHE A 188 -26.59 -17.47 12.60
N ARG A 189 -27.84 -17.49 12.12
CA ARG A 189 -28.67 -18.68 12.15
C ARG A 189 -28.21 -19.61 11.04
N PRO A 190 -27.83 -20.87 11.35
CA PRO A 190 -27.40 -21.80 10.32
C PRO A 190 -28.56 -22.06 9.35
N ILE A 191 -28.26 -21.99 8.07
CA ILE A 191 -29.19 -22.31 6.98
C ILE A 191 -29.15 -23.80 6.79
N GLU A 192 -30.28 -24.48 7.08
CA GLU A 192 -30.46 -25.90 6.76
C GLU A 192 -30.94 -26.05 5.31
N GLN A 193 -30.24 -26.90 4.58
CA GLN A 193 -30.57 -27.21 3.20
C GLN A 193 -31.26 -28.55 3.16
N SER A 194 -32.48 -28.61 2.60
CA SER A 194 -33.23 -29.85 2.39
C SER A 194 -33.59 -29.99 0.92
N PHE A 195 -33.77 -31.25 0.49
CA PHE A 195 -34.13 -31.58 -0.88
C PHE A 195 -35.48 -32.29 -0.87
N ASP A 196 -36.34 -32.02 -1.85
CA ASP A 196 -37.54 -32.83 -2.09
C ASP A 196 -37.25 -34.04 -3.01
N GLU A 197 -38.25 -34.89 -3.18
CA GLU A 197 -38.15 -36.10 -4.04
C GLU A 197 -37.92 -35.78 -5.53
N ARG A 198 -38.05 -34.52 -5.94
CA ARG A 198 -37.82 -34.00 -7.30
C ARG A 198 -36.48 -33.28 -7.43
N GLY A 199 -35.65 -33.24 -6.35
CA GLY A 199 -34.34 -32.62 -6.34
C GLY A 199 -34.36 -31.10 -6.17
N ASN A 200 -35.50 -30.46 -5.82
CA ASN A 200 -35.57 -29.04 -5.52
C ASN A 200 -34.93 -28.76 -4.16
N VAL A 201 -34.18 -27.67 -4.07
CA VAL A 201 -33.48 -27.23 -2.85
C VAL A 201 -34.35 -26.25 -2.06
N TYR A 202 -34.54 -26.53 -0.78
CA TYR A 202 -35.19 -25.66 0.17
C TYR A 202 -34.18 -25.18 1.20
N LEU A 203 -34.08 -23.85 1.37
CA LEU A 203 -33.25 -23.20 2.39
C LEU A 203 -34.15 -22.72 3.53
N ARG A 204 -33.88 -23.18 4.75
CA ARG A 204 -34.62 -22.74 5.93
C ARG A 204 -33.65 -22.23 6.99
N THR A 205 -33.91 -21.08 7.57
CA THR A 205 -33.24 -20.59 8.77
C THR A 205 -33.94 -21.14 10.00
N ARG A 206 -33.20 -21.66 10.94
CA ARG A 206 -33.74 -22.20 12.20
C ARG A 206 -33.93 -21.08 13.22
#